data_c3530a7cb52179416cd9a5694aa2b29f
#
_entry.id   c3530a7cb52179416cd9a5694aa2b29f
#
_cell.length_a   1.000
_cell.length_b   1.000
_cell.length_c   1.000
_cell.angle_alpha   90.00
_cell.angle_beta   90.00
_cell.angle_gamma   90.00
#
_symmetry.space_group_name_H-M   'P 1'
#
loop_
_entity.id
_entity.type
_entity.pdbx_description
1 polymer ?
#
loop_
_entity_poly.entity_id
_entity_poly.type
_entity_poly.pdbx_seq_one_letter_code
_entity_poly.pdbx_strand_id
1 'polypeptide(L)'
;MDFLAKPFRDQDLLDAIQHALEIDRAARQERTMVAEVRRRYESLTKREGEVMRLVVSGLLNKQIAGEWESSEVTVKMHRGQVMRKMKAQSLVQLVRMVEKIGITSEAAPPTNEN
;
A
#
# COMPACT_ATOMS: atom_id res chain seq x y z
N MET A 1 10.73 6.20 -39.58
CA MET A 1 10.96 6.46 -38.87
C MET A 1 11.96 6.36 -38.20
N ASP A 2 12.77 6.58 -38.13
CA ASP A 2 13.79 6.49 -37.52
C ASP A 2 13.96 7.45 -36.62
N PHE A 3 13.31 7.42 -35.53
CA PHE A 3 13.57 8.32 -34.53
C PHE A 3 15.01 8.23 -34.08
N LEU A 4 15.69 7.25 -34.49
CA LEU A 4 17.12 7.18 -34.23
C LEU A 4 17.80 7.83 -35.41
N ALA A 5 17.85 9.11 -35.37
CA ALA A 5 18.40 9.85 -36.49
C ALA A 5 19.85 9.54 -36.74
N LYS A 6 20.31 9.63 -37.95
CA LYS A 6 21.68 9.45 -38.26
C LYS A 6 22.34 10.78 -38.47
N PRO A 7 23.62 10.87 -38.13
CA PRO A 7 24.48 9.83 -37.56
C PRO A 7 24.15 9.63 -36.11
N PHE A 8 24.24 8.39 -35.66
CA PHE A 8 23.82 8.06 -34.32
C PHE A 8 24.99 7.50 -33.61
N ARG A 9 25.35 8.06 -32.51
CA ARG A 9 26.51 7.59 -31.78
C ARG A 9 26.17 6.38 -30.95
N ASP A 10 27.11 5.45 -30.90
CA ASP A 10 26.91 4.22 -30.13
C ASP A 10 26.60 4.50 -28.69
N GLN A 11 27.28 5.49 -28.09
CA GLN A 11 27.05 5.80 -26.70
C GLN A 11 25.62 6.31 -26.48
N ASP A 12 25.11 7.10 -27.41
CA ASP A 12 23.74 7.60 -27.29
C ASP A 12 22.74 6.46 -27.33
N LEU A 13 23.00 5.47 -28.17
CA LEU A 13 22.12 4.30 -28.25
C LEU A 13 22.18 3.50 -26.97
N LEU A 14 23.38 3.27 -26.45
CA LEU A 14 23.53 2.52 -25.22
C LEU A 14 22.86 3.23 -24.05
N ASP A 15 23.00 4.56 -23.98
CA ASP A 15 22.35 5.32 -22.93
C ASP A 15 20.83 5.21 -23.01
N ALA A 16 20.29 5.26 -24.22
CA ALA A 16 18.85 5.15 -24.41
C ALA A 16 18.35 3.78 -23.97
N ILE A 17 19.10 2.72 -24.32
CA ILE A 17 18.72 1.36 -23.95
C ILE A 17 18.78 1.20 -22.42
N GLN A 18 19.83 1.70 -21.79
CA GLN A 18 19.95 1.60 -20.34
C GLN A 18 18.82 2.34 -19.64
N HIS A 19 18.47 3.52 -20.15
CA HIS A 19 17.41 4.31 -19.56
C HIS A 19 16.08 3.56 -19.67
N ALA A 20 15.81 2.97 -20.84
CA ALA A 20 14.57 2.21 -21.04
C ALA A 20 14.50 1.00 -20.11
N LEU A 21 15.64 0.33 -19.91
CA LEU A 21 15.68 -0.82 -19.01
C LEU A 21 15.45 -0.41 -17.56
N GLU A 22 15.97 0.76 -17.16
CA GLU A 22 15.76 1.24 -15.81
C GLU A 22 14.31 1.58 -15.55
N ILE A 23 13.66 2.21 -16.52
CA ILE A 23 12.24 2.54 -16.39
C ILE A 23 11.43 1.26 -16.27
N ASP A 24 11.74 0.26 -17.08
CA ASP A 24 11.02 -1.00 -17.04
C ASP A 24 11.22 -1.73 -15.72
N ARG A 25 12.45 -1.69 -15.20
CA ARG A 25 12.74 -2.33 -13.91
C ARG A 25 11.97 -1.64 -12.79
N ALA A 26 11.93 -0.32 -12.79
CA ALA A 26 11.22 0.44 -11.77
C ALA A 26 9.72 0.13 -11.84
N ALA A 27 9.16 0.04 -13.04
CA ALA A 27 7.74 -0.28 -13.19
C ALA A 27 7.43 -1.67 -12.66
N ARG A 28 8.31 -2.64 -12.92
CA ARG A 28 8.10 -3.99 -12.42
C ARG A 28 8.21 -4.06 -10.91
N GLN A 29 9.17 -3.31 -10.33
CA GLN A 29 9.31 -3.28 -8.89
C GLN A 29 8.09 -2.66 -8.24
N GLU A 30 7.54 -1.63 -8.85
CA GLU A 30 6.34 -0.99 -8.31
C GLU A 30 5.15 -1.96 -8.35
N ARG A 31 4.97 -2.68 -9.45
CA ARG A 31 3.87 -3.64 -9.57
C ARG A 31 4.02 -4.75 -8.52
N THR A 32 5.25 -5.20 -8.30
CA THR A 32 5.51 -6.24 -7.29
C THR A 32 5.17 -5.73 -5.90
N MET A 33 5.55 -4.49 -5.60
CA MET A 33 5.28 -3.89 -4.31
C MET A 33 3.77 -3.75 -4.09
N VAL A 34 3.05 -3.26 -5.11
CA VAL A 34 1.60 -3.10 -5.00
C VAL A 34 0.94 -4.45 -4.77
N ALA A 35 1.37 -5.49 -5.50
CA ALA A 35 0.80 -6.82 -5.34
C ALA A 35 1.06 -7.36 -3.94
N GLU A 36 2.24 -7.10 -3.41
CA GLU A 36 2.59 -7.57 -2.07
C GLU A 36 1.74 -6.88 -1.01
N VAL A 37 1.58 -5.55 -1.11
CA VAL A 37 0.77 -4.81 -0.15
C VAL A 37 -0.67 -5.26 -0.23
N ARG A 38 -1.18 -5.48 -1.44
CA ARG A 38 -2.55 -5.95 -1.59
C ARG A 38 -2.75 -7.32 -0.95
N ARG A 39 -1.76 -8.19 -1.08
CA ARG A 39 -1.83 -9.51 -0.45
C ARG A 39 -1.92 -9.39 1.07
N ARG A 40 -1.13 -8.47 1.65
CA ARG A 40 -1.18 -8.23 3.08
C ARG A 40 -2.55 -7.71 3.49
N TYR A 41 -3.09 -6.78 2.71
CA TYR A 41 -4.41 -6.23 2.98
C TYR A 41 -5.47 -7.34 2.97
N GLU A 42 -5.39 -8.22 1.99
CA GLU A 42 -6.37 -9.30 1.88
C GLU A 42 -6.26 -10.32 3.00
N SER A 43 -5.15 -10.32 3.72
CA SER A 43 -4.99 -11.22 4.85
C SER A 43 -5.64 -10.68 6.13
N LEU A 44 -6.10 -9.44 6.12
CA LEU A 44 -6.75 -8.85 7.28
C LEU A 44 -8.14 -9.43 7.45
N THR A 45 -8.56 -9.59 8.70
CA THR A 45 -9.94 -9.94 8.95
C THR A 45 -10.81 -8.72 8.67
N LYS A 46 -12.11 -8.93 8.62
CA LYS A 46 -13.04 -7.84 8.38
C LYS A 46 -12.88 -6.73 9.43
N ARG A 47 -12.79 -7.12 10.69
CA ARG A 47 -12.64 -6.15 11.77
C ARG A 47 -11.31 -5.41 11.68
N GLU A 48 -10.25 -6.14 11.34
CA GLU A 48 -8.95 -5.50 11.16
C GLU A 48 -8.96 -4.51 10.01
N GLY A 49 -9.64 -4.87 8.92
CA GLY A 49 -9.77 -3.93 7.80
C GLY A 49 -10.52 -2.67 8.18
N GLU A 50 -11.56 -2.81 9.01
CA GLU A 50 -12.31 -1.67 9.49
C GLU A 50 -11.44 -0.76 10.36
N VAL A 51 -10.66 -1.36 11.27
CA VAL A 51 -9.75 -0.59 12.10
C VAL A 51 -8.74 0.16 11.22
N MET A 52 -8.19 -0.53 10.23
CA MET A 52 -7.21 0.10 9.37
C MET A 52 -7.78 1.34 8.68
N ARG A 53 -8.99 1.22 8.14
CA ARG A 53 -9.59 2.35 7.46
C ARG A 53 -9.85 3.52 8.41
N LEU A 54 -10.30 3.23 9.62
CA LEU A 54 -10.55 4.28 10.60
C LEU A 54 -9.26 4.93 11.07
N VAL A 55 -8.22 4.12 11.27
CA VAL A 55 -6.94 4.64 11.70
C VAL A 55 -6.32 5.55 10.63
N VAL A 56 -6.36 5.11 9.37
CA VAL A 56 -5.77 5.94 8.31
C VAL A 56 -6.60 7.19 8.05
N SER A 57 -7.87 7.20 8.44
CA SER A 57 -8.68 8.39 8.31
C SER A 57 -8.48 9.36 9.46
N GLY A 58 -7.66 8.98 10.45
CA GLY A 58 -7.28 9.91 11.51
C GLY A 58 -7.92 9.67 12.86
N LEU A 59 -8.74 8.66 13.01
CA LEU A 59 -9.37 8.41 14.30
C LEU A 59 -8.39 7.82 15.31
N LEU A 60 -8.54 8.27 16.53
CA LEU A 60 -7.77 7.72 17.63
C LEU A 60 -8.43 6.47 18.18
N ASN A 61 -7.65 5.64 18.87
CA ASN A 61 -8.20 4.40 19.44
C ASN A 61 -9.44 4.66 20.28
N LYS A 62 -9.42 5.75 21.05
CA LYS A 62 -10.55 6.08 21.92
C LYS A 62 -11.81 6.36 21.09
N GLN A 63 -11.64 7.05 19.97
CA GLN A 63 -12.77 7.36 19.10
C GLN A 63 -13.34 6.12 18.44
N ILE A 64 -12.45 5.22 18.00
CA ILE A 64 -12.89 3.96 17.39
C ILE A 64 -13.62 3.12 18.42
N ALA A 65 -13.07 3.07 19.64
CA ALA A 65 -13.71 2.29 20.70
C ALA A 65 -15.10 2.81 21.00
N GLY A 66 -15.27 4.13 20.96
CA GLY A 66 -16.58 4.72 21.17
C GLY A 66 -17.57 4.34 20.10
N GLU A 67 -17.14 4.35 18.86
CA GLU A 67 -18.03 3.98 17.77
C GLU A 67 -18.44 2.52 17.81
N TRP A 68 -17.54 1.67 18.26
CA TRP A 68 -17.81 0.25 18.29
C TRP A 68 -18.41 -0.22 19.61
N GLU A 69 -18.56 0.69 20.56
CA GLU A 69 -19.00 0.33 21.89
C GLU A 69 -18.12 -0.77 22.44
N SER A 70 -16.83 -0.60 22.29
CA SER A 70 -15.84 -1.58 22.70
C SER A 70 -14.78 -0.88 23.52
N SER A 71 -13.84 -1.62 24.06
CA SER A 71 -12.78 -1.01 24.87
C SER A 71 -11.63 -0.55 24.00
N GLU A 72 -10.86 0.41 24.49
CA GLU A 72 -9.67 0.84 23.78
C GLU A 72 -8.65 -0.29 23.68
N VAL A 73 -8.65 -1.18 24.67
CA VAL A 73 -7.72 -2.32 24.64
C VAL A 73 -8.01 -3.21 23.44
N THR A 74 -9.29 -3.46 23.16
CA THR A 74 -9.69 -4.26 22.03
C THR A 74 -9.28 -3.59 20.71
N VAL A 75 -9.51 -2.27 20.61
CA VAL A 75 -9.12 -1.53 19.42
C VAL A 75 -7.60 -1.57 19.24
N LYS A 76 -6.87 -1.38 20.34
CA LYS A 76 -5.41 -1.41 20.29
C LYS A 76 -4.91 -2.77 19.83
N MET A 77 -5.56 -3.83 20.29
CA MET A 77 -5.20 -5.17 19.85
C MET A 77 -5.38 -5.33 18.35
N HIS A 78 -6.54 -4.92 17.82
CA HIS A 78 -6.78 -5.02 16.40
C HIS A 78 -5.82 -4.15 15.60
N ARG A 79 -5.53 -2.96 16.10
CA ARG A 79 -4.59 -2.07 15.43
C ARG A 79 -3.19 -2.70 15.39
N GLY A 80 -2.78 -3.34 16.48
CA GLY A 80 -1.51 -4.04 16.51
C GLY A 80 -1.43 -5.14 15.47
N GLN A 81 -2.54 -5.89 15.30
CA GLN A 81 -2.59 -6.93 14.30
C GLN A 81 -2.47 -6.36 12.88
N VAL A 82 -3.14 -5.23 12.63
CA VAL A 82 -3.05 -4.57 11.34
C VAL A 82 -1.61 -4.17 11.05
N MET A 83 -0.96 -3.53 12.02
CA MET A 83 0.42 -3.09 11.82
C MET A 83 1.34 -4.28 11.54
N ARG A 84 1.13 -5.38 12.23
CA ARG A 84 1.94 -6.57 12.04
C ARG A 84 1.67 -7.21 10.68
N LYS A 85 0.42 -7.39 10.33
CA LYS A 85 0.07 -8.06 9.07
C LYS A 85 0.44 -7.22 7.86
N MET A 86 0.29 -5.91 7.95
CA MET A 86 0.68 -5.01 6.87
C MET A 86 2.18 -4.76 6.86
N LYS A 87 2.88 -5.18 7.92
CA LYS A 87 4.32 -4.96 8.07
C LYS A 87 4.64 -3.48 8.04
N ALA A 88 3.79 -2.70 8.69
CA ALA A 88 3.99 -1.26 8.79
C ALA A 88 4.64 -0.95 10.13
N GLN A 89 5.66 -0.10 10.11
CA GLN A 89 6.37 0.27 11.32
C GLN A 89 5.89 1.59 11.89
N SER A 90 5.05 2.29 11.15
CA SER A 90 4.52 3.56 11.60
C SER A 90 3.19 3.82 10.90
N LEU A 91 2.43 4.75 11.45
CA LEU A 91 1.18 5.14 10.82
C LEU A 91 1.42 5.74 9.44
N VAL A 92 2.49 6.52 9.28
CA VAL A 92 2.82 7.11 8.00
C VAL A 92 3.07 6.01 6.97
N GLN A 93 3.79 4.96 7.35
CA GLN A 93 4.04 3.85 6.46
C GLN A 93 2.73 3.18 6.07
N LEU A 94 1.86 2.97 7.05
CA LEU A 94 0.56 2.33 6.77
C LEU A 94 -0.25 3.16 5.79
N VAL A 95 -0.30 4.47 5.98
CA VAL A 95 -1.04 5.35 5.10
C VAL A 95 -0.49 5.26 3.68
N ARG A 96 0.83 5.24 3.53
CA ARG A 96 1.43 5.14 2.21
C ARG A 96 1.10 3.83 1.53
N MET A 97 1.09 2.74 2.29
CA MET A 97 0.72 1.44 1.73
C MET A 97 -0.72 1.44 1.24
N VAL A 98 -1.62 2.00 2.05
CA VAL A 98 -3.03 2.03 1.69
C VAL A 98 -3.23 2.87 0.43
N GLU A 99 -2.54 4.00 0.33
CA GLU A 99 -2.64 4.84 -0.86
C GLU A 99 -2.12 4.11 -2.09
N LYS A 100 -1.07 3.33 -1.90
CA LYS A 100 -0.44 2.62 -3.02
C LYS A 100 -1.39 1.62 -3.65
N ILE A 101 -2.24 1.00 -2.87
CA ILE A 101 -3.20 0.02 -3.43
C ILE A 101 -4.56 0.65 -3.70
N GLY A 102 -4.71 1.96 -3.50
CA GLY A 102 -5.92 2.65 -3.91
C GLY A 102 -7.10 2.51 -2.98
N ILE A 103 -6.87 2.12 -1.72
CA ILE A 103 -7.94 1.98 -0.76
C ILE A 103 -8.07 3.27 0.04
N THR A 104 -9.30 3.72 0.22
CA THR A 104 -9.57 4.91 1.01
C THR A 104 -10.34 4.51 2.26
N SER A 105 -10.52 5.46 3.17
CA SER A 105 -11.27 5.19 4.38
C SER A 105 -12.70 4.79 4.08
N GLU A 106 -13.20 5.08 2.88
CA GLU A 106 -14.56 4.73 2.51
C GLU A 106 -14.64 3.48 1.66
N ALA A 107 -13.51 2.84 1.42
CA ALA A 107 -13.51 1.64 0.58
C ALA A 107 -14.22 0.50 1.30
N ALA A 108 -14.69 -0.44 0.51
CA ALA A 108 -15.32 -1.61 1.08
C ALA A 108 -14.34 -2.39 1.95
N PRO A 109 -14.80 -3.07 2.99
CA PRO A 109 -13.91 -3.89 3.79
C PRO A 109 -13.34 -5.05 2.98
N PRO A 110 -12.30 -5.71 3.49
CA PRO A 110 -11.74 -6.86 2.79
C PRO A 110 -12.80 -7.93 2.61
N THR A 111 -12.67 -8.68 1.53
CA THR A 111 -13.61 -9.75 1.28
C THR A 111 -13.43 -10.90 2.24
N ASN A 112 -12.28 -10.96 2.91
CA ASN A 112 -11.99 -12.00 3.83
C ASN A 112 -12.85 -11.85 5.06
N GLU A 113 -13.77 -12.75 5.32
CA GLU A 113 -14.62 -12.58 6.38
C GLU A 113 -14.14 -13.11 7.60
N ASN A 114 -14.08 -12.79 8.52
CA ASN A 114 -13.72 -13.36 9.75
C ASN A 114 -13.55 -12.55 10.64
#